data_e027be4e0c8c434ac894306d2bd8dc74
#
_entry.id   e027be4e0c8c434ac894306d2bd8dc74
#
_cell.length_a   1.000
_cell.length_b   1.000
_cell.length_c   1.000
_cell.angle_alpha   90.00
_cell.angle_beta   90.00
_cell.angle_gamma   90.00
#
_symmetry.space_group_name_H-M   'P 1'
#
loop_
_entity.id
_entity.type
_entity.pdbx_description
1 polymer ?
#
loop_
_entity_poly.entity_id
_entity_poly.type
_entity_poly.pdbx_seq_one_letter_code
_entity_poly.pdbx_strand_id
1 'polypeptide(L)'
;MSALDGYTDTTASSLGGTVGSAGLIQKAYDRLVEFELRSQPLLRTIVDKRPAQQAMPGSTVSLQIYNDLTRTTEELDEIIDPDAESVATPEIVNLVLKERGKVAMSTIRLGSLSFAPVDAALANLIAYNLADSVDKLVLDALLEGTNVRNAGGGVDATGTIEASDVRYIVAKLRGNKASGRKGSMYWAGIHPDVSHDLRAENAGNADWRAPHTYVDSANLYNGEVGSFEGAFFVESPRLEATDGVYPTIFCGQQALAEAVAIEPHVVIGNVVDPLKRKMPIGWHGILGHAIYRDAALYRVESGSSIAD
;
A
#
# COMPACT_ATOMS: atom_id res chain seq x y z
N MET A 1 12.68 24.35 70.26
CA MET A 1 11.88 23.36 69.52
C MET A 1 12.53 23.20 68.15
N SER A 2 13.44 22.23 68.11
CA SER A 2 14.16 21.94 66.86
C SER A 2 13.24 21.12 65.94
N ALA A 3 13.07 21.64 64.77
CA ALA A 3 12.32 20.99 63.72
C ALA A 3 12.89 19.62 63.36
N LEU A 4 12.04 18.70 63.08
CA LEU A 4 12.34 17.40 62.50
C LEU A 4 12.85 17.60 61.07
N ASP A 5 14.11 18.04 60.94
CA ASP A 5 14.83 18.15 59.66
C ASP A 5 15.39 16.79 59.23
N GLY A 6 14.53 15.81 59.08
CA GLY A 6 14.96 14.49 58.69
C GLY A 6 14.06 13.79 57.69
N TYR A 7 12.99 14.45 57.27
CA TYR A 7 12.12 13.88 56.24
C TYR A 7 12.54 14.41 54.87
N THR A 8 13.45 13.73 54.25
CA THR A 8 13.79 13.99 52.86
C THR A 8 12.62 13.55 51.97
N ASP A 9 12.06 14.52 51.26
CA ASP A 9 11.09 14.31 50.23
C ASP A 9 11.60 13.24 49.23
N THR A 10 10.80 12.24 48.97
CA THR A 10 11.11 11.12 48.05
C THR A 10 11.00 11.49 46.57
N THR A 11 10.84 12.77 46.24
CA THR A 11 10.91 13.24 44.86
C THR A 11 12.34 13.19 44.33
N ALA A 12 12.50 12.74 43.07
CA ALA A 12 13.80 12.51 42.43
C ALA A 12 14.75 13.74 42.45
N SER A 13 14.22 14.94 42.68
CA SER A 13 14.98 16.18 42.72
C SER A 13 15.61 16.48 44.10
N SER A 14 15.09 15.90 45.21
CA SER A 14 15.61 16.08 46.55
C SER A 14 16.68 15.04 46.94
N LEU A 15 16.86 14.02 46.16
CA LEU A 15 17.83 12.94 46.39
C LEU A 15 19.26 13.26 45.91
N GLY A 16 19.54 14.50 45.54
CA GLY A 16 20.86 14.99 45.15
C GLY A 16 21.84 15.23 46.29
N GLY A 17 21.46 14.92 47.53
CA GLY A 17 22.32 15.02 48.69
C GLY A 17 23.09 13.72 48.98
N THR A 18 24.34 13.77 48.93
CA THR A 18 25.49 13.05 49.54
C THR A 18 25.40 11.53 49.82
N VAL A 19 24.27 10.88 49.79
CA VAL A 19 24.17 9.43 49.88
C VAL A 19 23.33 8.96 48.70
N GLY A 20 23.95 8.33 47.76
CA GLY A 20 23.34 7.89 46.48
C GLY A 20 22.12 7.00 46.60
N SER A 21 21.04 7.56 47.15
CA SER A 21 19.72 6.91 47.17
C SER A 21 19.09 6.81 45.74
N ALA A 22 19.65 7.56 44.77
CA ALA A 22 19.30 7.38 43.36
C ALA A 22 19.58 5.95 42.85
N GLY A 23 20.47 5.21 43.49
CA GLY A 23 20.72 3.79 43.20
C GLY A 23 19.73 2.83 43.88
N LEU A 24 18.96 3.31 44.86
CA LEU A 24 17.98 2.47 45.59
C LEU A 24 16.58 2.54 45.00
N ILE A 25 16.28 3.60 44.24
CA ILE A 25 15.01 3.72 43.56
C ILE A 25 15.15 3.07 42.17
N GLN A 26 14.68 1.85 42.06
CA GLN A 26 14.63 1.13 40.80
C GLN A 26 13.49 1.71 39.95
N LYS A 27 13.82 2.20 38.75
CA LYS A 27 12.78 2.65 37.80
C LYS A 27 11.88 1.46 37.49
N ALA A 28 10.60 1.62 37.74
CA ALA A 28 9.62 0.67 37.28
C ALA A 28 9.48 0.83 35.74
N TYR A 29 9.88 -0.19 35.02
CA TYR A 29 9.63 -0.25 33.57
C TYR A 29 8.35 -1.05 33.33
N ASP A 30 7.47 -0.51 32.48
CA ASP A 30 6.34 -1.27 32.01
C ASP A 30 6.84 -2.42 31.12
N ARG A 31 6.23 -3.59 31.29
CA ARG A 31 6.46 -4.75 30.43
C ARG A 31 5.69 -4.66 29.10
N LEU A 32 4.77 -3.69 29.03
CA LEU A 32 4.02 -3.44 27.81
C LEU A 32 4.96 -2.83 26.77
N VAL A 33 5.08 -3.48 25.62
CA VAL A 33 5.79 -2.94 24.48
C VAL A 33 4.80 -2.18 23.63
N GLU A 34 4.91 -0.87 23.64
CA GLU A 34 4.15 -0.01 22.74
C GLU A 34 4.90 0.18 21.42
N PHE A 35 4.17 0.19 20.34
CA PHE A 35 4.72 0.47 19.02
C PHE A 35 4.28 1.87 18.58
N GLU A 36 5.13 2.50 17.78
CA GLU A 36 4.78 3.74 17.09
C GLU A 36 3.51 3.58 16.25
N LEU A 37 2.77 4.67 16.03
CA LEU A 37 1.60 4.67 15.16
C LEU A 37 1.97 4.18 13.75
N ARG A 38 1.21 3.24 13.23
CA ARG A 38 1.50 2.57 11.96
C ARG A 38 0.31 2.62 11.03
N SER A 39 0.57 2.96 9.77
CA SER A 39 -0.44 2.83 8.73
C SER A 39 -0.67 1.37 8.34
N GLN A 40 -1.91 1.03 7.98
CA GLN A 40 -2.23 -0.30 7.51
C GLN A 40 -1.83 -0.47 6.04
N PRO A 41 -1.15 -1.56 5.66
CA PRO A 41 -0.87 -1.88 4.26
C PRO A 41 -2.15 -2.35 3.58
N LEU A 42 -2.61 -1.64 2.56
CA LEU A 42 -3.87 -1.91 1.85
C LEU A 42 -3.69 -2.12 0.35
N LEU A 43 -2.60 -1.61 -0.24
CA LEU A 43 -2.43 -1.55 -1.68
C LEU A 43 -2.28 -2.93 -2.32
N ARG A 44 -1.74 -3.92 -1.60
CA ARG A 44 -1.64 -5.29 -2.12
C ARG A 44 -3.00 -5.93 -2.40
N THR A 45 -4.09 -5.43 -1.81
CA THR A 45 -5.44 -5.98 -2.04
C THR A 45 -5.99 -5.69 -3.43
N ILE A 46 -5.44 -4.69 -4.12
CA ILE A 46 -5.86 -4.29 -5.47
C ILE A 46 -5.08 -4.97 -6.59
N VAL A 47 -4.09 -5.78 -6.25
CA VAL A 47 -3.26 -6.45 -7.23
C VAL A 47 -3.90 -7.74 -7.71
N ASP A 48 -3.84 -7.98 -9.01
CA ASP A 48 -4.34 -9.23 -9.60
C ASP A 48 -3.21 -10.28 -9.57
N LYS A 49 -3.34 -11.25 -8.67
CA LYS A 49 -2.35 -12.31 -8.51
C LYS A 49 -2.37 -13.24 -9.71
N ARG A 50 -1.22 -13.40 -10.34
CA ARG A 50 -0.99 -14.36 -11.41
C ARG A 50 -0.12 -15.50 -10.87
N PRO A 51 -0.56 -16.76 -10.98
CA PRO A 51 0.27 -17.87 -10.56
C PRO A 51 1.55 -17.86 -11.40
N ALA A 52 2.70 -17.69 -10.75
CA ALA A 52 3.97 -18.00 -11.39
C ALA A 52 3.94 -19.51 -11.65
N GLN A 53 3.92 -19.90 -12.90
CA GLN A 53 3.95 -21.33 -13.23
C GLN A 53 5.28 -21.89 -12.74
N GLN A 54 5.25 -22.58 -11.63
CA GLN A 54 6.42 -23.23 -11.02
C GLN A 54 7.12 -24.24 -11.95
N ALA A 55 6.47 -24.62 -13.05
CA ALA A 55 7.01 -25.54 -14.04
C ALA A 55 8.10 -24.93 -14.94
N MET A 56 8.26 -23.60 -14.97
CA MET A 56 9.29 -22.94 -15.76
C MET A 56 10.26 -22.19 -14.85
N PRO A 57 11.48 -22.69 -14.64
CA PRO A 57 12.51 -21.97 -13.93
C PRO A 57 12.93 -20.73 -14.72
N GLY A 58 12.66 -19.55 -14.17
CA GLY A 58 13.02 -18.28 -14.79
C GLY A 58 12.83 -17.13 -13.81
N SER A 59 13.62 -16.07 -13.98
CA SER A 59 13.51 -14.84 -13.21
C SER A 59 12.43 -13.89 -13.72
N THR A 60 11.76 -14.26 -14.83
CA THR A 60 10.76 -13.42 -15.49
C THR A 60 9.54 -14.24 -15.88
N VAL A 61 8.36 -13.74 -15.52
CA VAL A 61 7.07 -14.29 -15.95
C VAL A 61 6.53 -13.42 -17.08
N SER A 62 6.36 -13.98 -18.27
CA SER A 62 5.83 -13.26 -19.42
C SER A 62 4.33 -13.54 -19.57
N LEU A 63 3.52 -12.49 -19.53
CA LEU A 63 2.09 -12.53 -19.76
C LEU A 63 1.80 -12.06 -21.18
N GLN A 64 0.97 -12.81 -21.91
CA GLN A 64 0.59 -12.49 -23.27
C GLN A 64 -0.83 -11.91 -23.30
N ILE A 65 -0.99 -10.80 -24.00
CA ILE A 65 -2.28 -10.13 -24.20
C ILE A 65 -2.59 -10.19 -25.70
N TYR A 66 -3.69 -10.84 -26.05
CA TYR A 66 -4.17 -10.88 -27.43
C TYR A 66 -5.15 -9.73 -27.67
N ASN A 67 -5.01 -9.08 -28.80
CA ASN A 67 -5.96 -8.08 -29.27
C ASN A 67 -7.15 -8.77 -29.97
N ASP A 68 -8.32 -8.12 -29.88
CA ASP A 68 -9.52 -8.59 -30.58
C ASP A 68 -9.34 -8.50 -32.10
N LEU A 69 -9.99 -9.42 -32.82
CA LEU A 69 -10.07 -9.35 -34.25
C LEU A 69 -10.95 -8.15 -34.71
N THR A 70 -10.75 -7.72 -35.94
CA THR A 70 -11.55 -6.66 -36.55
C THR A 70 -13.02 -7.07 -36.64
N ARG A 71 -13.94 -6.16 -36.37
CA ARG A 71 -15.38 -6.45 -36.50
C ARG A 71 -15.72 -6.64 -37.95
N THR A 72 -16.35 -7.77 -38.28
CA THR A 72 -16.92 -8.01 -39.59
C THR A 72 -18.33 -7.43 -39.65
N THR A 73 -18.59 -6.59 -40.65
CA THR A 73 -19.90 -6.02 -40.98
C THR A 73 -20.35 -6.41 -42.37
N GLU A 74 -19.53 -7.15 -43.11
CA GLU A 74 -19.78 -7.58 -44.46
C GLU A 74 -20.57 -8.89 -44.47
N GLU A 75 -21.53 -9.00 -45.40
CA GLU A 75 -22.24 -10.25 -45.66
C GLU A 75 -21.31 -11.21 -46.38
N LEU A 76 -21.37 -12.48 -46.03
CA LEU A 76 -20.63 -13.52 -46.73
C LEU A 76 -21.29 -13.80 -48.09
N ASP A 77 -20.48 -13.87 -49.13
CA ASP A 77 -20.93 -14.35 -50.43
C ASP A 77 -21.04 -15.87 -50.43
N GLU A 78 -22.09 -16.42 -51.04
CA GLU A 78 -22.32 -17.86 -51.06
C GLU A 78 -21.29 -18.62 -51.93
N ILE A 79 -20.58 -17.91 -52.80
CA ILE A 79 -19.67 -18.52 -53.80
C ILE A 79 -18.19 -18.22 -53.46
N ILE A 80 -17.93 -17.14 -52.73
CA ILE A 80 -16.56 -16.67 -52.45
C ILE A 80 -16.20 -16.99 -51.01
N ASP A 81 -15.14 -17.76 -50.79
CA ASP A 81 -14.58 -18.01 -49.44
C ASP A 81 -14.02 -16.72 -48.89
N PRO A 82 -14.32 -16.39 -47.61
CA PRO A 82 -13.74 -15.21 -46.96
C PRO A 82 -12.23 -15.37 -46.75
N ASP A 83 -11.50 -14.30 -46.97
CA ASP A 83 -10.06 -14.25 -46.68
C ASP A 83 -9.82 -14.37 -45.19
N ALA A 84 -8.83 -15.18 -44.83
CA ALA A 84 -8.44 -15.37 -43.42
C ALA A 84 -7.70 -14.13 -42.88
N GLU A 85 -8.21 -13.52 -41.82
CA GLU A 85 -7.51 -12.45 -41.11
C GLU A 85 -6.38 -13.05 -40.25
N SER A 86 -5.19 -12.48 -40.33
CA SER A 86 -4.07 -12.88 -39.50
C SER A 86 -4.24 -12.33 -38.08
N VAL A 87 -4.09 -13.19 -37.05
CA VAL A 87 -4.09 -12.76 -35.67
C VAL A 87 -2.85 -11.89 -35.39
N ALA A 88 -3.07 -10.70 -34.87
CA ALA A 88 -1.97 -9.82 -34.48
C ALA A 88 -1.05 -10.48 -33.45
N THR A 89 0.23 -10.15 -33.48
CA THR A 89 1.19 -10.61 -32.48
C THR A 89 0.75 -10.15 -31.10
N PRO A 90 0.70 -11.05 -30.09
CA PRO A 90 0.30 -10.67 -28.75
C PRO A 90 1.29 -9.68 -28.13
N GLU A 91 0.78 -8.74 -27.36
CA GLU A 91 1.59 -7.89 -26.50
C GLU A 91 2.13 -8.71 -25.32
N ILE A 92 3.40 -8.55 -25.00
CA ILE A 92 4.06 -9.30 -23.94
C ILE A 92 4.39 -8.36 -22.79
N VAL A 93 3.81 -8.62 -21.61
CA VAL A 93 4.16 -7.94 -20.36
C VAL A 93 5.05 -8.85 -19.53
N ASN A 94 6.25 -8.37 -19.20
CA ASN A 94 7.25 -9.12 -18.45
C ASN A 94 7.26 -8.71 -16.97
N LEU A 95 6.99 -9.66 -16.07
CA LEU A 95 7.12 -9.50 -14.62
C LEU A 95 8.46 -10.07 -14.19
N VAL A 96 9.37 -9.20 -13.77
CA VAL A 96 10.68 -9.62 -13.27
C VAL A 96 10.57 -9.97 -11.79
N LEU A 97 10.85 -11.21 -11.46
CA LEU A 97 10.87 -11.72 -10.09
C LEU A 97 12.17 -11.29 -9.41
N LYS A 98 12.06 -10.64 -8.27
CA LYS A 98 13.21 -10.21 -7.46
C LYS A 98 13.09 -10.78 -6.05
N GLU A 99 14.21 -11.27 -5.56
CA GLU A 99 14.34 -11.70 -4.17
C GLU A 99 14.46 -10.47 -3.27
N ARG A 100 13.69 -10.50 -2.17
CA ARG A 100 13.65 -9.40 -1.20
C ARG A 100 13.56 -9.96 0.20
N GLY A 101 14.14 -9.24 1.14
CA GLY A 101 14.12 -9.63 2.53
C GLY A 101 14.83 -8.61 3.42
N LYS A 102 14.58 -8.72 4.71
CA LYS A 102 15.26 -7.94 5.74
C LYS A 102 15.46 -8.81 6.97
N VAL A 103 16.60 -8.66 7.62
CA VAL A 103 16.96 -9.43 8.81
C VAL A 103 17.31 -8.49 9.96
N ALA A 104 16.88 -8.85 11.17
CA ALA A 104 17.31 -8.24 12.42
C ALA A 104 17.95 -9.31 13.31
N MET A 105 18.90 -8.90 14.15
CA MET A 105 19.62 -9.80 15.06
C MET A 105 19.13 -9.63 16.49
N SER A 106 18.71 -10.71 17.12
CA SER A 106 18.51 -10.80 18.55
C SER A 106 19.74 -11.45 19.22
N THR A 107 20.09 -11.02 20.44
CA THR A 107 21.15 -11.62 21.21
C THR A 107 20.60 -12.17 22.52
N ILE A 108 21.10 -13.32 22.97
CA ILE A 108 20.71 -13.93 24.25
C ILE A 108 20.96 -12.97 25.42
N ARG A 109 22.04 -12.18 25.36
CA ARG A 109 22.32 -11.16 26.37
C ARG A 109 21.19 -10.12 26.45
N LEU A 110 20.69 -9.65 25.32
CA LEU A 110 19.58 -8.70 25.27
C LEU A 110 18.31 -9.32 25.84
N GLY A 111 17.97 -10.54 25.46
CA GLY A 111 16.82 -11.26 26.00
C GLY A 111 16.90 -11.52 27.50
N SER A 112 18.12 -11.82 28.02
CA SER A 112 18.32 -12.13 29.43
C SER A 112 18.37 -10.90 30.34
N LEU A 113 18.79 -9.74 29.83
CA LEU A 113 18.92 -8.50 30.57
C LEU A 113 17.80 -7.49 30.37
N SER A 114 16.94 -7.75 29.38
CA SER A 114 15.78 -6.91 29.08
C SER A 114 14.59 -7.26 29.95
N PHE A 115 13.87 -6.26 30.43
CA PHE A 115 12.60 -6.44 31.13
C PHE A 115 11.43 -6.67 30.17
N ALA A 116 11.57 -6.24 28.91
CA ALA A 116 10.56 -6.41 27.88
C ALA A 116 10.77 -7.70 27.07
N PRO A 117 9.71 -8.32 26.53
CA PRO A 117 9.81 -9.49 25.65
C PRO A 117 10.35 -9.11 24.27
N VAL A 118 11.68 -8.95 24.17
CA VAL A 118 12.37 -8.44 22.97
C VAL A 118 12.10 -9.28 21.74
N ASP A 119 12.05 -10.59 21.86
CA ASP A 119 11.87 -11.49 20.71
C ASP A 119 10.47 -11.35 20.09
N ALA A 120 9.44 -11.20 20.92
CA ALA A 120 8.06 -10.96 20.45
C ALA A 120 7.93 -9.59 19.78
N ALA A 121 8.56 -8.55 20.37
CA ALA A 121 8.59 -7.21 19.80
C ALA A 121 9.31 -7.21 18.44
N LEU A 122 10.44 -7.89 18.34
CA LEU A 122 11.21 -8.00 17.10
C LEU A 122 10.45 -8.74 16.01
N ALA A 123 9.74 -9.82 16.35
CA ALA A 123 8.90 -10.55 15.41
C ALA A 123 7.78 -9.65 14.83
N ASN A 124 7.13 -8.85 15.69
CA ASN A 124 6.11 -7.90 15.23
C ASN A 124 6.70 -6.79 14.34
N LEU A 125 7.89 -6.29 14.68
CA LEU A 125 8.58 -5.30 13.84
C LEU A 125 8.90 -5.86 12.45
N ILE A 126 9.38 -7.10 12.37
CA ILE A 126 9.70 -7.77 11.11
C ILE A 126 8.45 -8.06 10.30
N ALA A 127 7.37 -8.53 10.95
CA ALA A 127 6.09 -8.80 10.27
C ALA A 127 5.49 -7.51 9.66
N TYR A 128 5.53 -6.42 10.42
CA TYR A 128 5.08 -5.13 9.88
C TYR A 128 5.97 -4.64 8.74
N ASN A 129 7.31 -4.74 8.89
CA ASN A 129 8.24 -4.34 7.84
C ASN A 129 8.04 -5.16 6.54
N LEU A 130 7.72 -6.46 6.65
CA LEU A 130 7.35 -7.28 5.50
C LEU A 130 6.13 -6.70 4.78
N ALA A 131 5.03 -6.48 5.51
CA ALA A 131 3.79 -5.99 4.95
C ALA A 131 3.97 -4.58 4.33
N ASP A 132 4.68 -3.71 5.04
CA ASP A 132 5.02 -2.35 4.61
C ASP A 132 5.88 -2.34 3.33
N SER A 133 6.90 -3.19 3.28
CA SER A 133 7.80 -3.27 2.12
C SER A 133 7.07 -3.79 0.88
N VAL A 134 6.21 -4.80 1.02
CA VAL A 134 5.43 -5.32 -0.11
C VAL A 134 4.43 -4.27 -0.62
N ASP A 135 3.78 -3.56 0.28
CA ASP A 135 2.82 -2.52 -0.07
C ASP A 135 3.50 -1.34 -0.81
N LYS A 136 4.71 -0.96 -0.36
CA LYS A 136 5.53 0.05 -1.05
C LYS A 136 5.91 -0.37 -2.47
N LEU A 137 6.24 -1.65 -2.68
CA LEU A 137 6.54 -2.17 -4.01
C LEU A 137 5.34 -2.10 -4.96
N VAL A 138 4.15 -2.36 -4.43
CA VAL A 138 2.91 -2.19 -5.19
C VAL A 138 2.69 -0.73 -5.56
N LEU A 139 2.90 0.19 -4.59
CA LEU A 139 2.79 1.62 -4.84
C LEU A 139 3.77 2.08 -5.93
N ASP A 140 5.03 1.69 -5.83
CA ASP A 140 6.05 2.06 -6.81
C ASP A 140 5.66 1.58 -8.22
N ALA A 141 5.16 0.35 -8.34
CA ALA A 141 4.67 -0.17 -9.62
C ALA A 141 3.42 0.57 -10.14
N LEU A 142 2.50 1.01 -9.27
CA LEU A 142 1.34 1.81 -9.67
C LEU A 142 1.73 3.21 -10.15
N LEU A 143 2.79 3.78 -9.57
CA LEU A 143 3.32 5.09 -9.97
C LEU A 143 4.06 5.07 -11.31
N GLU A 144 4.41 3.89 -11.85
CA GLU A 144 4.99 3.74 -13.19
C GLU A 144 3.94 3.92 -14.33
N GLY A 145 2.63 4.00 -14.00
CA GLY A 145 1.55 4.20 -14.97
C GLY A 145 1.74 5.46 -15.82
N THR A 146 1.49 5.34 -17.13
CA THR A 146 1.70 6.43 -18.10
C THR A 146 0.53 7.41 -18.16
N ASN A 147 -0.66 7.01 -17.74
CA ASN A 147 -1.86 7.84 -17.79
C ASN A 147 -1.93 8.76 -16.56
N VAL A 148 -1.37 9.95 -16.71
CA VAL A 148 -1.33 10.98 -15.65
C VAL A 148 -2.20 12.16 -16.04
N ARG A 149 -2.91 12.74 -15.06
CA ARG A 149 -3.67 13.98 -15.17
C ARG A 149 -3.36 14.87 -13.99
N ASN A 150 -3.05 16.13 -14.26
CA ASN A 150 -2.93 17.14 -13.21
C ASN A 150 -4.33 17.63 -12.80
N ALA A 151 -4.49 17.97 -11.52
CA ALA A 151 -5.74 18.47 -10.98
C ALA A 151 -6.23 19.71 -11.73
N GLY A 152 -7.53 19.82 -11.95
CA GLY A 152 -8.15 20.88 -12.76
C GLY A 152 -7.78 20.83 -14.24
N GLY A 153 -7.06 19.81 -14.71
CA GLY A 153 -6.60 19.71 -16.11
C GLY A 153 -5.49 20.73 -16.48
N GLY A 154 -4.83 21.30 -15.47
CA GLY A 154 -3.74 22.25 -15.63
C GLY A 154 -2.43 21.62 -16.12
N VAL A 155 -1.43 22.48 -16.36
CA VAL A 155 -0.07 22.05 -16.69
C VAL A 155 0.69 21.63 -15.43
N ASP A 156 0.36 22.24 -14.29
CA ASP A 156 1.00 22.01 -13.00
C ASP A 156 0.09 21.23 -12.05
N ALA A 157 0.68 20.39 -11.24
CA ALA A 157 -0.02 19.54 -10.24
C ALA A 157 -0.30 20.27 -8.90
N THR A 158 -0.25 21.61 -8.89
CA THR A 158 -0.44 22.42 -7.66
C THR A 158 -1.88 22.66 -7.28
N GLY A 159 -2.83 22.40 -8.19
CA GLY A 159 -4.27 22.52 -7.92
C GLY A 159 -4.79 21.41 -7.02
N THR A 160 -5.86 21.71 -6.27
CA THR A 160 -6.61 20.70 -5.52
C THR A 160 -7.43 19.82 -6.47
N ILE A 161 -7.65 18.56 -6.08
CA ILE A 161 -8.47 17.63 -6.87
C ILE A 161 -9.94 18.09 -6.87
N GLU A 162 -10.56 18.07 -8.04
CA GLU A 162 -11.94 18.46 -8.24
C GLU A 162 -12.82 17.27 -8.66
N ALA A 163 -14.12 17.44 -8.47
CA ALA A 163 -15.13 16.48 -8.96
C ALA A 163 -15.03 16.25 -10.48
N SER A 164 -14.64 17.29 -11.22
CA SER A 164 -14.43 17.24 -12.67
C SER A 164 -13.33 16.25 -13.07
N ASP A 165 -12.28 16.13 -12.26
CA ASP A 165 -11.16 15.21 -12.51
C ASP A 165 -11.58 13.76 -12.33
N VAL A 166 -12.35 13.48 -11.29
CA VAL A 166 -12.92 12.14 -11.06
C VAL A 166 -13.83 11.72 -12.21
N ARG A 167 -14.74 12.61 -12.64
CA ARG A 167 -15.64 12.36 -13.80
C ARG A 167 -14.85 12.09 -15.06
N TYR A 168 -13.81 12.88 -15.32
CA TYR A 168 -12.95 12.71 -16.48
C TYR A 168 -12.30 11.32 -16.51
N ILE A 169 -11.68 10.92 -15.37
CA ILE A 169 -10.98 9.64 -15.29
C ILE A 169 -11.94 8.46 -15.42
N VAL A 170 -13.08 8.50 -14.74
CA VAL A 170 -14.08 7.44 -14.85
C VAL A 170 -14.60 7.33 -16.28
N ALA A 171 -14.82 8.47 -16.97
CA ALA A 171 -15.18 8.47 -18.38
C ALA A 171 -14.10 7.84 -19.27
N LYS A 172 -12.82 8.14 -19.01
CA LYS A 172 -11.68 7.54 -19.73
C LYS A 172 -11.56 6.05 -19.48
N LEU A 173 -11.65 5.59 -18.22
CA LEU A 173 -11.62 4.17 -17.87
C LEU A 173 -12.76 3.40 -18.55
N ARG A 174 -13.97 3.95 -18.57
CA ARG A 174 -15.10 3.35 -19.28
C ARG A 174 -14.91 3.35 -20.79
N GLY A 175 -14.38 4.45 -21.34
CA GLY A 175 -14.03 4.54 -22.77
C GLY A 175 -12.99 3.50 -23.20
N ASN A 176 -12.03 3.21 -22.34
CA ASN A 176 -11.02 2.17 -22.52
C ASN A 176 -11.56 0.75 -22.25
N LYS A 177 -12.87 0.60 -21.99
CA LYS A 177 -13.52 -0.68 -21.66
C LYS A 177 -12.91 -1.38 -20.44
N ALA A 178 -12.28 -0.62 -19.51
CA ALA A 178 -11.76 -1.18 -18.28
C ALA A 178 -12.93 -1.65 -17.39
N SER A 179 -12.83 -2.86 -16.87
CA SER A 179 -13.82 -3.39 -15.93
C SER A 179 -13.65 -2.79 -14.56
N GLY A 180 -14.76 -2.47 -13.87
CA GLY A 180 -14.73 -2.00 -12.48
C GLY A 180 -14.31 -3.12 -11.53
N ARG A 181 -13.72 -2.77 -10.38
CA ARG A 181 -13.30 -3.74 -9.34
C ARG A 181 -14.46 -4.22 -8.47
N LYS A 182 -15.43 -3.35 -8.24
CA LYS A 182 -16.59 -3.64 -7.41
C LYS A 182 -17.86 -3.34 -8.23
N GLY A 183 -18.34 -4.34 -8.96
CA GLY A 183 -19.40 -4.12 -9.95
C GLY A 183 -18.94 -3.17 -11.05
N SER A 184 -19.61 -2.02 -11.18
CA SER A 184 -19.26 -0.97 -12.17
C SER A 184 -18.33 0.11 -11.61
N MET A 185 -17.93 0.02 -10.33
CA MET A 185 -17.11 1.03 -9.66
C MET A 185 -15.62 0.70 -9.75
N TYR A 186 -14.82 1.75 -9.92
CA TYR A 186 -13.36 1.68 -9.93
C TYR A 186 -12.83 1.92 -8.53
N TRP A 187 -11.69 1.31 -8.20
CA TRP A 187 -10.98 1.59 -6.97
C TRP A 187 -10.21 2.91 -7.11
N ALA A 188 -10.27 3.74 -6.07
CA ALA A 188 -9.51 4.98 -6.00
C ALA A 188 -8.77 5.05 -4.66
N GLY A 189 -7.42 5.08 -4.72
CA GLY A 189 -6.58 5.34 -3.55
C GLY A 189 -6.30 6.82 -3.43
N ILE A 190 -6.56 7.40 -2.25
CA ILE A 190 -6.43 8.83 -1.99
C ILE A 190 -5.72 9.08 -0.66
N HIS A 191 -4.90 10.14 -0.57
CA HIS A 191 -4.35 10.59 0.70
C HIS A 191 -5.43 11.30 1.53
N PRO A 192 -5.39 11.22 2.88
CA PRO A 192 -6.37 11.91 3.74
C PRO A 192 -6.49 13.42 3.46
N ASP A 193 -5.39 14.12 3.20
CA ASP A 193 -5.37 15.55 2.92
C ASP A 193 -6.14 15.90 1.63
N VAL A 194 -5.89 15.13 0.57
CA VAL A 194 -6.59 15.27 -0.72
C VAL A 194 -8.07 14.87 -0.60
N SER A 195 -8.36 13.86 0.22
CA SER A 195 -9.73 13.44 0.53
C SER A 195 -10.51 14.56 1.24
N HIS A 196 -9.85 15.30 2.16
CA HIS A 196 -10.45 16.46 2.80
C HIS A 196 -10.90 17.50 1.76
N ASP A 197 -10.04 17.84 0.80
CA ASP A 197 -10.35 18.84 -0.23
C ASP A 197 -11.49 18.40 -1.15
N LEU A 198 -11.46 17.16 -1.61
CA LEU A 198 -12.52 16.60 -2.46
C LEU A 198 -13.88 16.59 -1.75
N ARG A 199 -13.90 16.35 -0.45
CA ARG A 199 -15.14 16.41 0.35
C ARG A 199 -15.57 17.84 0.62
N ALA A 200 -14.64 18.76 0.86
CA ALA A 200 -14.94 20.17 1.08
C ALA A 200 -15.57 20.80 -0.16
N GLU A 201 -15.08 20.50 -1.35
CA GLU A 201 -15.67 20.95 -2.62
C GLU A 201 -17.09 20.42 -2.80
N ASN A 202 -17.34 19.17 -2.44
CA ASN A 202 -18.64 18.52 -2.62
C ASN A 202 -19.61 18.71 -1.44
N ALA A 203 -19.24 19.45 -0.39
CA ALA A 203 -20.07 19.64 0.81
C ALA A 203 -21.43 20.31 0.51
N GLY A 204 -21.56 21.06 -0.59
CA GLY A 204 -22.80 21.66 -1.05
C GLY A 204 -23.61 20.82 -2.05
N ASN A 205 -23.04 19.78 -2.61
CA ASN A 205 -23.65 18.89 -3.59
C ASN A 205 -23.84 17.51 -2.97
N ALA A 206 -25.04 16.96 -3.03
CA ALA A 206 -25.38 15.64 -2.49
C ALA A 206 -24.75 14.45 -3.27
N ASP A 207 -23.68 14.69 -4.00
CA ASP A 207 -23.05 13.71 -4.91
C ASP A 207 -22.13 12.73 -4.20
N TRP A 208 -21.54 13.15 -3.05
CA TRP A 208 -20.72 12.26 -2.23
C TRP A 208 -21.61 11.30 -1.43
N ARG A 209 -21.45 10.01 -1.67
CA ARG A 209 -22.19 8.98 -0.93
C ARG A 209 -21.31 8.40 0.17
N ALA A 210 -21.68 8.68 1.40
CA ALA A 210 -21.04 8.09 2.56
C ALA A 210 -21.32 6.56 2.62
N PRO A 211 -20.40 5.75 3.17
CA PRO A 211 -20.52 4.29 3.20
C PRO A 211 -21.83 3.78 3.83
N HIS A 212 -22.41 4.51 4.80
CA HIS A 212 -23.65 4.11 5.48
C HIS A 212 -24.90 4.18 4.59
N THR A 213 -24.82 4.79 3.41
CA THR A 213 -25.93 4.80 2.43
C THR A 213 -25.97 3.57 1.55
N TYR A 214 -24.96 2.70 1.61
CA TYR A 214 -24.95 1.44 0.89
C TYR A 214 -25.74 0.37 1.62
N VAL A 215 -26.27 -0.56 0.85
CA VAL A 215 -26.99 -1.73 1.39
C VAL A 215 -26.05 -2.69 2.12
N ASP A 216 -24.76 -2.69 1.76
CA ASP A 216 -23.76 -3.58 2.34
C ASP A 216 -22.84 -2.81 3.31
N SER A 217 -22.98 -3.11 4.60
CA SER A 217 -22.19 -2.48 5.68
C SER A 217 -20.76 -3.02 5.81
N ALA A 218 -20.41 -4.10 5.11
CA ALA A 218 -19.07 -4.70 5.17
C ALA A 218 -17.97 -3.75 4.67
N ASN A 219 -18.33 -2.80 3.85
CA ASN A 219 -17.42 -1.80 3.28
C ASN A 219 -16.86 -0.81 4.29
N LEU A 220 -17.64 -0.50 5.35
CA LEU A 220 -17.23 0.41 6.42
C LEU A 220 -15.94 -0.04 7.14
N TYR A 221 -15.69 -1.34 7.18
CA TYR A 221 -14.54 -1.92 7.88
C TYR A 221 -13.27 -2.03 7.01
N ASN A 222 -13.38 -1.78 5.71
CA ASN A 222 -12.27 -1.92 4.76
C ASN A 222 -11.56 -0.60 4.42
N GLY A 223 -11.75 0.46 5.23
CA GLY A 223 -11.14 1.77 4.99
C GLY A 223 -11.78 2.54 3.82
N GLU A 224 -12.95 2.11 3.32
CA GLU A 224 -13.71 2.85 2.32
C GLU A 224 -14.31 4.10 2.94
N VAL A 225 -13.99 5.27 2.39
CA VAL A 225 -14.46 6.55 2.88
C VAL A 225 -15.76 6.98 2.21
N GLY A 226 -15.97 6.56 0.98
CA GLY A 226 -17.18 6.87 0.23
C GLY A 226 -17.06 6.52 -1.24
N SER A 227 -18.13 6.74 -1.98
CA SER A 227 -18.11 6.62 -3.44
C SER A 227 -18.61 7.89 -4.09
N PHE A 228 -18.00 8.22 -5.21
CA PHE A 228 -18.33 9.37 -6.00
C PHE A 228 -18.17 9.05 -7.49
N GLU A 229 -19.15 9.39 -8.31
CA GLU A 229 -19.12 9.31 -9.79
C GLU A 229 -18.64 7.96 -10.37
N GLY A 230 -18.85 6.86 -9.66
CA GLY A 230 -18.46 5.51 -10.12
C GLY A 230 -17.07 5.05 -9.68
N ALA A 231 -16.43 5.78 -8.77
CA ALA A 231 -15.24 5.35 -8.06
C ALA A 231 -15.55 5.19 -6.56
N PHE A 232 -14.99 4.19 -5.91
CA PHE A 232 -14.99 4.07 -4.46
C PHE A 232 -13.61 4.39 -3.92
N PHE A 233 -13.58 5.25 -2.91
CA PHE A 233 -12.36 5.82 -2.37
C PHE A 233 -11.90 5.09 -1.12
N VAL A 234 -10.62 4.78 -1.09
CA VAL A 234 -9.93 4.19 0.07
C VAL A 234 -8.81 5.14 0.48
N GLU A 235 -8.88 5.63 1.71
CA GLU A 235 -7.84 6.49 2.25
C GLU A 235 -6.63 5.68 2.69
N SER A 236 -5.46 6.15 2.29
CA SER A 236 -4.19 5.61 2.76
C SER A 236 -3.16 6.74 2.93
N PRO A 237 -2.60 6.92 4.12
CA PRO A 237 -1.54 7.89 4.36
C PRO A 237 -0.22 7.53 3.67
N ARG A 238 -0.16 6.35 3.01
CA ARG A 238 1.02 5.87 2.26
C ARG A 238 1.16 6.49 0.88
N LEU A 239 0.12 7.17 0.39
CA LEU A 239 0.15 7.96 -0.84
C LEU A 239 0.77 9.31 -0.56
N GLU A 240 1.99 9.30 -0.01
CA GLU A 240 2.70 10.49 0.42
C GLU A 240 2.98 11.44 -0.74
N ALA A 241 3.02 12.73 -0.41
CA ALA A 241 3.39 13.75 -1.38
C ALA A 241 4.88 13.64 -1.75
N THR A 242 5.16 13.85 -3.02
CA THR A 242 6.51 14.11 -3.50
C THR A 242 6.54 15.55 -3.99
N ASP A 243 7.39 16.38 -3.40
CA ASP A 243 7.49 17.83 -3.72
C ASP A 243 6.13 18.56 -3.61
N GLY A 244 5.29 18.18 -2.62
CA GLY A 244 3.98 18.77 -2.40
C GLY A 244 2.87 18.25 -3.32
N VAL A 245 3.17 17.26 -4.17
CA VAL A 245 2.22 16.65 -5.11
C VAL A 245 1.80 15.27 -4.60
N TYR A 246 0.51 15.09 -4.39
CA TYR A 246 -0.10 13.83 -3.96
C TYR A 246 -0.61 13.03 -5.15
N PRO A 247 -0.25 11.73 -5.25
CA PRO A 247 -0.81 10.86 -6.27
C PRO A 247 -2.15 10.28 -5.80
N THR A 248 -3.24 10.54 -6.52
CA THR A 248 -4.50 9.82 -6.37
C THR A 248 -4.62 8.80 -7.50
N ILE A 249 -4.72 7.52 -7.16
CA ILE A 249 -4.61 6.41 -8.11
C ILE A 249 -5.99 5.80 -8.35
N PHE A 250 -6.40 5.73 -9.61
CA PHE A 250 -7.64 5.07 -10.04
C PHE A 250 -7.31 3.79 -10.78
N CYS A 251 -7.92 2.68 -10.38
CA CYS A 251 -7.57 1.36 -10.87
C CYS A 251 -8.82 0.50 -11.15
N GLY A 252 -8.88 -0.03 -12.37
CA GLY A 252 -9.82 -1.06 -12.78
C GLY A 252 -9.32 -2.47 -12.46
N GLN A 253 -10.04 -3.48 -12.93
CA GLN A 253 -9.55 -4.86 -12.91
C GLN A 253 -8.39 -5.03 -13.89
N GLN A 254 -7.46 -5.91 -13.55
CA GLN A 254 -6.31 -6.24 -14.39
C GLN A 254 -5.38 -5.06 -14.71
N ALA A 255 -5.37 -4.02 -13.86
CA ALA A 255 -4.46 -2.90 -14.02
C ALA A 255 -3.02 -3.29 -13.67
N LEU A 256 -2.82 -3.92 -12.50
CA LEU A 256 -1.53 -4.35 -11.98
C LEU A 256 -1.53 -5.87 -11.76
N ALA A 257 -0.49 -6.55 -12.23
CA ALA A 257 -0.28 -7.97 -12.01
C ALA A 257 0.86 -8.21 -10.99
N GLU A 258 0.65 -9.17 -10.10
CA GLU A 258 1.66 -9.70 -9.17
C GLU A 258 1.98 -11.14 -9.55
N ALA A 259 3.27 -11.45 -9.70
CA ALA A 259 3.75 -12.80 -9.78
C ALA A 259 4.56 -13.13 -8.51
N VAL A 260 4.25 -14.24 -7.87
CA VAL A 260 4.88 -14.68 -6.63
C VAL A 260 5.48 -16.06 -6.84
N ALA A 261 6.80 -16.15 -6.71
CA ALA A 261 7.49 -17.44 -6.72
C ALA A 261 7.62 -18.01 -5.30
N ILE A 262 7.96 -17.16 -4.34
CA ILE A 262 7.98 -17.50 -2.91
C ILE A 262 7.18 -16.42 -2.19
N GLU A 263 6.08 -16.83 -1.54
CA GLU A 263 5.27 -15.89 -0.75
C GLU A 263 6.11 -15.30 0.38
N PRO A 264 6.12 -13.97 0.55
CA PRO A 264 6.85 -13.34 1.64
C PRO A 264 6.42 -13.90 2.99
N HIS A 265 7.37 -14.41 3.76
CA HIS A 265 7.13 -15.01 5.07
C HIS A 265 8.25 -14.70 6.05
N VAL A 266 7.94 -14.77 7.34
CA VAL A 266 8.93 -14.57 8.40
C VAL A 266 9.76 -15.84 8.58
N VAL A 267 11.07 -15.68 8.65
CA VAL A 267 12.04 -16.76 8.82
C VAL A 267 12.86 -16.51 10.08
N ILE A 268 12.96 -17.52 10.92
CA ILE A 268 13.90 -17.55 12.04
C ILE A 268 15.13 -18.32 11.55
N GLY A 269 16.24 -17.62 11.42
CA GLY A 269 17.48 -18.21 10.92
C GLY A 269 18.20 -19.03 11.98
N ASN A 270 19.11 -19.87 11.52
CA ASN A 270 19.98 -20.61 12.43
C ASN A 270 20.94 -19.69 13.16
N VAL A 271 21.34 -20.09 14.36
CA VAL A 271 22.31 -19.36 15.16
C VAL A 271 23.66 -19.31 14.41
N VAL A 272 24.12 -18.09 14.15
CA VAL A 272 25.30 -17.84 13.29
C VAL A 272 26.61 -17.87 14.10
N ASP A 273 26.54 -17.67 15.41
CA ASP A 273 27.73 -17.61 16.28
C ASP A 273 28.10 -19.00 16.84
N PRO A 274 29.40 -19.40 16.83
CA PRO A 274 29.88 -20.63 17.47
C PRO A 274 29.46 -20.80 18.94
N LEU A 275 29.30 -19.71 19.68
CA LEU A 275 28.79 -19.70 21.05
C LEU A 275 27.25 -19.61 21.15
N LYS A 276 26.55 -19.68 20.03
CA LYS A 276 25.08 -19.64 19.93
C LYS A 276 24.43 -18.43 20.57
N ARG A 277 25.09 -17.28 20.55
CA ARG A 277 24.63 -16.04 21.22
C ARG A 277 23.75 -15.15 20.38
N LYS A 278 23.76 -15.33 19.04
CA LYS A 278 23.08 -14.47 18.08
C LYS A 278 22.06 -15.26 17.28
N MET A 279 20.81 -14.82 17.28
CA MET A 279 19.74 -15.43 16.52
C MET A 279 19.17 -14.40 15.54
N PRO A 280 19.29 -14.66 14.22
CA PRO A 280 18.68 -13.79 13.22
C PRO A 280 17.19 -14.10 13.08
N ILE A 281 16.36 -13.04 13.03
CA ILE A 281 14.94 -13.11 12.69
C ILE A 281 14.75 -12.17 11.50
N GLY A 282 14.11 -12.64 10.44
CA GLY A 282 13.92 -11.84 9.24
C GLY A 282 12.71 -12.29 8.44
N TRP A 283 12.52 -11.66 7.30
CA TRP A 283 11.57 -12.10 6.30
C TRP A 283 12.25 -12.24 4.95
N HIS A 284 11.69 -13.09 4.13
CA HIS A 284 12.19 -13.39 2.79
C HIS A 284 11.02 -13.70 1.87
N GLY A 285 11.13 -13.29 0.60
CA GLY A 285 10.15 -13.57 -0.44
C GLY A 285 10.70 -13.28 -1.84
N ILE A 286 10.12 -13.91 -2.86
CA ILE A 286 10.43 -13.67 -4.27
C ILE A 286 9.14 -13.29 -4.98
N LEU A 287 9.04 -12.04 -5.39
CA LEU A 287 7.86 -11.47 -6.03
C LEU A 287 8.24 -10.41 -7.06
N GLY A 288 7.34 -10.17 -7.98
CA GLY A 288 7.46 -9.13 -9.00
C GLY A 288 6.11 -8.51 -9.32
N HIS A 289 6.12 -7.22 -9.60
CA HIS A 289 4.94 -6.45 -10.00
C HIS A 289 5.19 -5.81 -11.36
N ALA A 290 4.17 -5.73 -12.18
CA ALA A 290 4.18 -4.95 -13.41
C ALA A 290 2.78 -4.49 -13.78
N ILE A 291 2.67 -3.37 -14.46
CA ILE A 291 1.42 -2.90 -15.05
C ILE A 291 1.03 -3.89 -16.14
N TYR A 292 -0.16 -4.50 -15.98
CA TYR A 292 -0.66 -5.46 -16.95
C TYR A 292 -1.47 -4.78 -18.05
N ARG A 293 -2.36 -3.84 -17.66
CA ARG A 293 -3.13 -3.02 -18.60
C ARG A 293 -3.07 -1.56 -18.17
N ASP A 294 -2.20 -0.79 -18.81
CA ASP A 294 -2.07 0.64 -18.52
C ASP A 294 -3.37 1.42 -18.78
N ALA A 295 -4.16 1.01 -19.76
CA ALA A 295 -5.47 1.59 -20.05
C ALA A 295 -6.50 1.49 -18.90
N ALA A 296 -6.27 0.59 -17.93
CA ALA A 296 -7.10 0.42 -16.73
C ALA A 296 -6.53 1.13 -15.49
N LEU A 297 -5.42 1.85 -15.63
CA LEU A 297 -4.74 2.59 -14.57
C LEU A 297 -4.67 4.06 -14.94
N TYR A 298 -5.12 4.94 -14.03
CA TYR A 298 -5.00 6.38 -14.15
C TYR A 298 -4.53 6.98 -12.83
N ARG A 299 -3.74 8.06 -12.91
CA ARG A 299 -3.25 8.81 -11.77
C ARG A 299 -3.63 10.28 -11.90
N VAL A 300 -4.16 10.88 -10.83
CA VAL A 300 -4.28 12.33 -10.68
C VAL A 300 -3.14 12.80 -9.80
N GLU A 301 -2.45 13.83 -10.23
CA GLU A 301 -1.47 14.56 -9.44
C GLU A 301 -2.10 15.87 -8.97
N SER A 302 -2.15 16.06 -7.65
CA SER A 302 -2.78 17.25 -7.05
C SER A 302 -1.99 17.74 -5.85
N GLY A 303 -2.09 19.03 -5.57
CA GLY A 303 -1.73 19.60 -4.27
C GLY A 303 -2.83 19.32 -3.24
N SER A 304 -2.66 19.83 -2.03
CA SER A 304 -3.68 19.87 -1.00
C SER A 304 -3.72 21.24 -0.31
N SER A 305 -4.90 21.65 0.12
CA SER A 305 -5.09 22.92 0.86
C SER A 305 -4.58 22.87 2.30
N ILE A 306 -4.37 21.66 2.84
CA ILE A 306 -3.91 21.42 4.22
C ILE A 306 -2.53 20.75 4.27
N ALA A 307 -1.83 20.67 3.15
CA ALA A 307 -0.45 20.17 3.14
C ALA A 307 0.44 21.13 3.95
N ASP A 308 1.25 20.57 4.89
CA ASP A 308 2.23 21.31 5.70
C ASP A 308 3.47 21.72 4.88
#